data_341b48ab69c3b2d851bd1c3208e7222e
#
_entry.id   341b48ab69c3b2d851bd1c3208e7222e
#
_cell.length_a   1.000
_cell.length_b   1.000
_cell.length_c   1.000
_cell.angle_alpha   90.00
_cell.angle_beta   90.00
_cell.angle_gamma   90.00
#
_symmetry.space_group_name_H-M   'P 1'
#
loop_
_entity.id
_entity.type
_entity.pdbx_description
1 polymer ?
#
loop_
_entity_poly.entity_id
_entity_poly.type
_entity_poly.pdbx_seq_one_letter_code
_entity_poly.pdbx_strand_id
1 'polypeptide(L)'
;MDNRKITRFGLVRHAETLWNRERRIQGQSDSALTAKGKKDADNWGRRLSRFSWNRILMSDCGRAVETAAGINNHLQAPVESDPRLREQDWGRWTGRRITQIEMEVSSRLQDEQMRGWKFCPPGGEDRLSVWHRSHRALTEAADQWRGDTILIVTHEGVIKSLIYHLSGRRFLPDEPALIKSYNLHWLIFSNNVLRIEKVNALALK
;
A
#
# COMPACT_ATOMS: atom_id res chain seq x y z
N MET A 1 -26.49 23.78 -7.33
CA MET A 1 -25.05 23.60 -7.63
C MET A 1 -24.59 22.31 -6.96
N ASP A 2 -24.26 21.31 -7.75
CA ASP A 2 -23.88 19.98 -7.27
C ASP A 2 -22.50 20.10 -6.59
N ASN A 3 -22.50 20.21 -5.27
CA ASN A 3 -21.30 20.28 -4.45
C ASN A 3 -20.72 18.87 -4.37
N ARG A 4 -20.13 18.39 -5.49
CA ARG A 4 -19.58 17.03 -5.62
C ARG A 4 -18.50 16.85 -4.57
N LYS A 5 -18.88 16.20 -3.48
CA LYS A 5 -18.00 15.94 -2.35
C LYS A 5 -16.76 15.15 -2.83
N ILE A 6 -15.59 15.71 -2.61
CA ILE A 6 -14.32 15.07 -2.92
C ILE A 6 -14.00 14.08 -1.79
N THR A 7 -13.87 12.79 -2.11
CA THR A 7 -13.33 11.80 -1.17
C THR A 7 -11.80 11.80 -1.27
N ARG A 8 -11.12 11.84 -0.14
CA ARG A 8 -9.65 11.85 -0.07
C ARG A 8 -9.14 10.56 0.56
N PHE A 9 -8.08 10.01 0.00
CA PHE A 9 -7.40 8.82 0.51
C PHE A 9 -5.96 9.16 0.89
N GLY A 10 -5.61 8.97 2.17
CA GLY A 10 -4.23 9.03 2.61
C GLY A 10 -3.65 7.63 2.70
N LEU A 11 -2.71 7.27 1.82
CA LEU A 11 -2.14 5.93 1.75
C LEU A 11 -0.85 5.84 2.56
N VAL A 12 -0.76 4.83 3.41
CA VAL A 12 0.44 4.50 4.18
C VAL A 12 0.73 3.00 4.11
N ARG A 13 2.02 2.64 4.05
CA ARG A 13 2.47 1.25 4.16
C ARG A 13 2.43 0.81 5.62
N HIS A 14 2.20 -0.49 5.87
CA HIS A 14 2.36 -1.09 7.18
C HIS A 14 3.77 -0.85 7.78
N ALA A 15 3.88 -0.86 9.10
CA ALA A 15 5.13 -0.68 9.82
C ALA A 15 6.09 -1.88 9.64
N GLU A 16 7.33 -1.75 10.12
CA GLU A 16 8.37 -2.75 9.95
C GLU A 16 8.02 -4.08 10.60
N THR A 17 8.13 -5.17 9.82
CA THR A 17 7.98 -6.55 10.30
C THR A 17 9.33 -7.24 10.46
N LEU A 18 9.34 -8.42 11.11
CA LEU A 18 10.52 -9.28 11.18
C LEU A 18 11.04 -9.65 9.79
N TRP A 19 10.15 -10.01 8.87
CA TRP A 19 10.53 -10.35 7.50
C TRP A 19 11.04 -9.15 6.68
N ASN A 20 10.57 -7.94 6.96
CA ASN A 20 11.22 -6.75 6.37
C ASN A 20 12.66 -6.63 6.81
N ARG A 21 12.97 -6.82 8.10
CA ARG A 21 14.32 -6.77 8.65
C ARG A 21 15.21 -7.87 8.09
N GLU A 22 14.65 -9.06 7.85
CA GLU A 22 15.35 -10.20 7.27
C GLU A 22 15.43 -10.14 5.74
N ARG A 23 14.86 -9.11 5.10
CA ARG A 23 14.75 -8.97 3.64
C ARG A 23 14.08 -10.18 2.97
N ARG A 24 13.02 -10.70 3.60
CA ARG A 24 12.16 -11.74 3.04
C ARG A 24 10.93 -11.13 2.36
N ILE A 25 10.54 -11.75 1.25
CA ILE A 25 9.28 -11.46 0.56
C ILE A 25 8.11 -11.96 1.41
N GLN A 26 7.15 -11.10 1.70
CA GLN A 26 6.00 -11.46 2.52
C GLN A 26 4.79 -11.89 1.68
N GLY A 27 4.56 -11.20 0.56
CA GLY A 27 3.33 -11.42 -0.20
C GLY A 27 2.10 -11.29 0.70
N GLN A 28 1.21 -12.26 0.61
CA GLN A 28 0.00 -12.32 1.45
C GLN A 28 0.19 -13.12 2.76
N SER A 29 1.36 -13.72 2.99
CA SER A 29 1.71 -14.31 4.29
C SER A 29 2.09 -13.23 5.29
N ASP A 30 1.91 -13.50 6.58
CA ASP A 30 2.16 -12.55 7.63
C ASP A 30 3.47 -12.83 8.40
N SER A 31 4.03 -11.74 8.89
CA SER A 31 5.12 -11.70 9.83
C SER A 31 4.85 -10.57 10.84
N ALA A 32 5.04 -10.85 12.12
CA ALA A 32 4.77 -9.91 13.21
C ALA A 32 5.55 -8.59 13.03
N LEU A 33 4.99 -7.48 13.49
CA LEU A 33 5.72 -6.23 13.59
C LEU A 33 6.91 -6.38 14.55
N THR A 34 8.02 -5.73 14.23
CA THR A 34 9.13 -5.60 15.19
C THR A 34 8.73 -4.67 16.34
N ALA A 35 9.42 -4.73 17.48
CA ALA A 35 9.22 -3.76 18.57
C ALA A 35 9.35 -2.32 18.06
N LYS A 36 10.31 -2.08 17.14
CA LYS A 36 10.46 -0.79 16.45
C LYS A 36 9.22 -0.48 15.59
N GLY A 37 8.72 -1.44 14.81
CA GLY A 37 7.53 -1.27 13.97
C GLY A 37 6.29 -0.90 14.78
N LYS A 38 6.07 -1.51 15.95
CA LYS A 38 4.98 -1.16 16.87
C LYS A 38 5.11 0.28 17.36
N LYS A 39 6.31 0.69 17.79
CA LYS A 39 6.61 2.06 18.22
C LYS A 39 6.45 3.06 17.06
N ASP A 40 6.88 2.70 15.86
CA ASP A 40 6.72 3.54 14.67
C ASP A 40 5.22 3.74 14.37
N ALA A 41 4.38 2.69 14.42
CA ALA A 41 2.94 2.79 14.18
C ALA A 41 2.24 3.75 15.18
N ASP A 42 2.58 3.68 16.46
CA ASP A 42 2.07 4.62 17.47
C ASP A 42 2.49 6.07 17.15
N ASN A 43 3.77 6.29 16.85
CA ASN A 43 4.29 7.61 16.47
C ASN A 43 3.63 8.16 15.20
N TRP A 44 3.32 7.30 14.23
CA TRP A 44 2.62 7.72 13.03
C TRP A 44 1.20 8.19 13.34
N GLY A 45 0.51 7.55 14.28
CA GLY A 45 -0.79 8.00 14.76
C GLY A 45 -0.73 9.46 15.24
N ARG A 46 0.27 9.81 16.08
CA ARG A 46 0.49 11.20 16.53
C ARG A 46 0.77 12.17 15.38
N ARG A 47 1.55 11.74 14.36
CA ARG A 47 1.85 12.59 13.20
C ARG A 47 0.65 12.75 12.26
N LEU A 48 -0.18 11.73 12.15
CA LEU A 48 -1.37 11.70 11.31
C LEU A 48 -2.57 12.42 11.96
N SER A 49 -2.59 12.59 13.30
CA SER A 49 -3.67 13.30 14.00
C SER A 49 -3.78 14.80 13.66
N ARG A 50 -2.80 15.35 12.93
CA ARG A 50 -2.90 16.71 12.36
C ARG A 50 -3.92 16.82 11.21
N PHE A 51 -4.37 15.69 10.69
CA PHE A 51 -5.41 15.63 9.66
C PHE A 51 -6.69 15.07 10.29
N SER A 52 -7.84 15.49 9.77
CA SER A 52 -9.13 14.90 10.18
C SER A 52 -9.39 13.64 9.36
N TRP A 53 -9.56 12.52 10.02
CA TRP A 53 -9.85 11.23 9.41
C TRP A 53 -11.27 10.81 9.78
N ASN A 54 -12.09 10.49 8.79
CA ASN A 54 -13.44 9.97 9.03
C ASN A 54 -13.41 8.47 9.32
N ARG A 55 -12.44 7.73 8.74
CA ARG A 55 -12.26 6.28 8.93
C ARG A 55 -10.88 5.80 8.53
N ILE A 56 -10.60 4.56 8.90
CA ILE A 56 -9.45 3.79 8.45
C ILE A 56 -9.98 2.61 7.64
N LEU A 57 -9.52 2.43 6.41
CA LEU A 57 -9.72 1.24 5.61
C LEU A 57 -8.36 0.54 5.45
N MET A 58 -8.28 -0.73 5.78
CA MET A 58 -6.98 -1.42 5.81
C MET A 58 -7.01 -2.76 5.07
N SER A 59 -5.82 -3.23 4.67
CA SER A 59 -5.63 -4.64 4.33
C SER A 59 -5.90 -5.52 5.55
N ASP A 60 -6.48 -6.68 5.34
CA ASP A 60 -6.73 -7.68 6.39
C ASP A 60 -5.50 -8.55 6.74
N CYS A 61 -4.33 -8.31 6.12
CA CYS A 61 -3.07 -8.91 6.56
C CYS A 61 -2.70 -8.41 7.96
N GLY A 62 -2.26 -9.32 8.85
CA GLY A 62 -2.03 -9.04 10.27
C GLY A 62 -1.10 -7.85 10.52
N ARG A 63 -0.03 -7.68 9.72
CA ARG A 63 0.88 -6.52 9.82
C ARG A 63 0.21 -5.18 9.52
N ALA A 64 -0.77 -5.15 8.61
CA ALA A 64 -1.53 -3.94 8.31
C ALA A 64 -2.56 -3.67 9.41
N VAL A 65 -3.22 -4.71 9.91
CA VAL A 65 -4.15 -4.65 11.05
C VAL A 65 -3.43 -4.13 12.29
N GLU A 66 -2.27 -4.71 12.66
CA GLU A 66 -1.50 -4.27 13.83
C GLU A 66 -0.97 -2.84 13.67
N THR A 67 -0.59 -2.44 12.46
CA THR A 67 -0.19 -1.05 12.17
C THR A 67 -1.37 -0.09 12.30
N ALA A 68 -2.52 -0.43 11.74
CA ALA A 68 -3.74 0.39 11.83
C ALA A 68 -4.19 0.55 13.28
N ALA A 69 -4.12 -0.51 14.09
CA ALA A 69 -4.44 -0.45 15.51
C ALA A 69 -3.51 0.54 16.27
N GLY A 70 -2.19 0.46 16.04
CA GLY A 70 -1.23 1.40 16.64
C GLY A 70 -1.48 2.86 16.23
N ILE A 71 -1.78 3.11 14.97
CA ILE A 71 -2.15 4.44 14.47
C ILE A 71 -3.46 4.90 15.11
N ASN A 72 -4.45 4.02 15.22
CA ASN A 72 -5.79 4.36 15.67
C ASN A 72 -5.89 4.65 17.19
N ASN A 73 -4.87 4.33 17.98
CA ASN A 73 -4.76 4.79 19.36
C ASN A 73 -4.87 6.33 19.47
N HIS A 74 -4.49 7.05 18.40
CA HIS A 74 -4.49 8.51 18.34
C HIS A 74 -5.60 9.10 17.46
N LEU A 75 -6.12 8.35 16.49
CA LEU A 75 -7.12 8.86 15.55
C LEU A 75 -8.56 8.58 16.03
N GLN A 76 -8.78 7.48 16.75
CA GLN A 76 -10.08 7.05 17.27
C GLN A 76 -11.16 6.97 16.17
N ALA A 77 -10.76 6.62 14.94
CA ALA A 77 -11.65 6.53 13.79
C ALA A 77 -12.24 5.13 13.62
N PRO A 78 -13.44 4.98 13.05
CA PRO A 78 -13.97 3.67 12.64
C PRO A 78 -12.99 2.94 11.71
N VAL A 79 -12.87 1.60 11.90
CA VAL A 79 -11.92 0.76 11.15
C VAL A 79 -12.65 -0.33 10.39
N GLU A 80 -12.33 -0.47 9.12
CA GLU A 80 -12.81 -1.57 8.27
C GLU A 80 -11.64 -2.22 7.51
N SER A 81 -11.80 -3.47 7.12
CA SER A 81 -10.80 -4.18 6.33
C SER A 81 -11.34 -4.58 4.96
N ASP A 82 -10.44 -4.57 3.96
CA ASP A 82 -10.75 -5.00 2.59
C ASP A 82 -9.62 -5.90 2.07
N PRO A 83 -9.89 -7.18 1.75
CA PRO A 83 -8.87 -8.10 1.23
C PRO A 83 -8.30 -7.67 -0.12
N ARG A 84 -8.98 -6.80 -0.86
CA ARG A 84 -8.47 -6.23 -2.12
C ARG A 84 -7.30 -5.27 -1.90
N LEU A 85 -7.03 -4.87 -0.65
CA LEU A 85 -5.87 -4.07 -0.25
C LEU A 85 -4.67 -4.91 0.21
N ARG A 86 -4.73 -6.26 0.12
CA ARG A 86 -3.58 -7.14 0.39
C ARG A 86 -2.41 -6.85 -0.54
N GLU A 87 -1.20 -7.17 -0.08
CA GLU A 87 0.02 -7.11 -0.90
C GLU A 87 -0.11 -7.98 -2.16
N GLN A 88 0.69 -7.72 -3.19
CA GLN A 88 0.85 -8.61 -4.33
C GLN A 88 1.11 -10.03 -3.82
N ASP A 89 0.42 -11.02 -4.37
CA ASP A 89 0.75 -12.41 -4.12
C ASP A 89 2.07 -12.75 -4.82
N TRP A 90 3.05 -13.14 -4.03
CA TRP A 90 4.38 -13.49 -4.52
C TRP A 90 4.55 -15.00 -4.78
N GLY A 91 3.46 -15.78 -4.66
CA GLY A 91 3.44 -17.21 -4.96
C GLY A 91 4.61 -17.97 -4.32
N ARG A 92 5.37 -18.71 -5.12
CA ARG A 92 6.51 -19.54 -4.66
C ARG A 92 7.69 -18.73 -4.11
N TRP A 93 7.72 -17.41 -4.26
CA TRP A 93 8.76 -16.56 -3.68
C TRP A 93 8.42 -16.06 -2.27
N THR A 94 7.20 -16.28 -1.81
CA THR A 94 6.77 -15.92 -0.44
C THR A 94 7.64 -16.63 0.61
N GLY A 95 8.12 -15.89 1.61
CA GLY A 95 8.99 -16.37 2.69
C GLY A 95 10.48 -16.44 2.33
N ARG A 96 10.84 -16.35 1.05
CA ARG A 96 12.23 -16.43 0.61
C ARG A 96 12.94 -15.08 0.77
N ARG A 97 14.24 -15.13 1.00
CA ARG A 97 15.09 -13.92 0.98
C ARG A 97 15.28 -13.44 -0.46
N ILE A 98 15.28 -12.12 -0.64
CA ILE A 98 15.49 -11.50 -1.97
C ILE A 98 16.80 -11.98 -2.59
N THR A 99 17.88 -12.04 -1.81
CA THR A 99 19.20 -12.52 -2.26
C THR A 99 19.19 -13.96 -2.75
N GLN A 100 18.38 -14.83 -2.16
CA GLN A 100 18.24 -16.22 -2.61
C GLN A 100 17.59 -16.31 -3.99
N ILE A 101 16.57 -15.49 -4.22
CA ILE A 101 15.88 -15.41 -5.51
C ILE A 101 16.82 -14.84 -6.58
N GLU A 102 17.55 -13.78 -6.24
CA GLU A 102 18.53 -13.17 -7.14
C GLU A 102 19.63 -14.16 -7.57
N MET A 103 20.15 -14.98 -6.64
CA MET A 103 21.16 -15.99 -6.94
C MET A 103 20.64 -17.13 -7.82
N GLU A 104 19.40 -17.59 -7.60
CA GLU A 104 18.86 -18.76 -8.29
C GLU A 104 18.31 -18.45 -9.68
N VAL A 105 17.79 -17.23 -9.87
CA VAL A 105 17.05 -16.88 -11.10
C VAL A 105 17.44 -15.51 -11.65
N SER A 106 18.70 -15.09 -11.50
CA SER A 106 19.16 -13.73 -11.81
C SER A 106 18.76 -13.24 -13.20
N SER A 107 19.03 -13.98 -14.27
CA SER A 107 18.64 -13.62 -15.63
C SER A 107 17.10 -13.61 -15.80
N ARG A 108 16.46 -14.67 -15.34
CA ARG A 108 14.99 -14.81 -15.41
C ARG A 108 14.26 -13.75 -14.57
N LEU A 109 14.83 -13.33 -13.44
CA LEU A 109 14.26 -12.27 -12.61
C LEU A 109 14.33 -10.93 -13.33
N GLN A 110 15.44 -10.62 -14.01
CA GLN A 110 15.58 -9.41 -14.82
C GLN A 110 14.56 -9.39 -15.96
N ASP A 111 14.44 -10.49 -16.72
CA ASP A 111 13.47 -10.63 -17.79
C ASP A 111 12.03 -10.43 -17.28
N GLU A 112 11.69 -11.04 -16.14
CA GLU A 112 10.38 -10.86 -15.52
C GLU A 112 10.16 -9.41 -15.07
N GLN A 113 11.16 -8.74 -14.47
CA GLN A 113 11.05 -7.32 -14.07
C GLN A 113 10.84 -6.39 -15.27
N MET A 114 11.46 -6.70 -16.42
CA MET A 114 11.29 -5.94 -17.66
C MET A 114 9.89 -6.07 -18.28
N ARG A 115 9.06 -7.00 -17.80
CA ARG A 115 7.64 -7.12 -18.20
C ARG A 115 6.76 -6.01 -17.60
N GLY A 116 7.30 -5.17 -16.71
CA GLY A 116 6.61 -4.03 -16.13
C GLY A 116 5.32 -4.43 -15.42
N TRP A 117 4.17 -4.00 -15.91
CA TRP A 117 2.85 -4.33 -15.35
C TRP A 117 2.51 -5.83 -15.38
N LYS A 118 3.08 -6.58 -16.32
CA LYS A 118 2.91 -8.03 -16.45
C LYS A 118 3.89 -8.84 -15.59
N PHE A 119 4.75 -8.20 -14.81
CA PHE A 119 5.58 -8.91 -13.83
C PHE A 119 4.71 -9.76 -12.92
N CYS A 120 4.97 -11.06 -12.90
CA CYS A 120 4.21 -12.04 -12.14
C CYS A 120 5.15 -13.09 -11.50
N PRO A 121 5.28 -13.13 -10.17
CA PRO A 121 6.02 -14.20 -9.51
C PRO A 121 5.42 -15.57 -9.81
N PRO A 122 6.21 -16.65 -9.84
CA PRO A 122 5.70 -17.98 -10.16
C PRO A 122 4.59 -18.46 -9.23
N GLY A 123 3.39 -18.63 -9.78
CA GLY A 123 2.18 -18.98 -9.03
C GLY A 123 1.61 -17.87 -8.17
N GLY A 124 2.00 -16.62 -8.43
CA GLY A 124 1.52 -15.42 -7.77
C GLY A 124 0.61 -14.57 -8.64
N GLU A 125 0.55 -13.28 -8.35
CA GLU A 125 -0.32 -12.28 -8.97
C GLU A 125 0.52 -11.28 -9.78
N ASP A 126 0.04 -10.84 -10.96
CA ASP A 126 0.69 -9.76 -11.68
C ASP A 126 0.37 -8.36 -11.10
N ARG A 127 1.19 -7.37 -11.43
CA ARG A 127 1.04 -6.00 -10.92
C ARG A 127 -0.22 -5.30 -11.43
N LEU A 128 -0.69 -5.68 -12.62
CA LEU A 128 -1.92 -5.11 -13.19
C LEU A 128 -3.15 -5.60 -12.43
N SER A 129 -3.18 -6.86 -12.02
CA SER A 129 -4.22 -7.42 -11.15
C SER A 129 -4.25 -6.71 -9.79
N VAL A 130 -3.09 -6.41 -9.19
CA VAL A 130 -2.99 -5.61 -7.95
C VAL A 130 -3.63 -4.23 -8.16
N TRP A 131 -3.31 -3.57 -9.28
CA TRP A 131 -3.94 -2.29 -9.64
C TRP A 131 -5.47 -2.43 -9.73
N HIS A 132 -5.99 -3.37 -10.49
CA HIS A 132 -7.42 -3.51 -10.71
C HIS A 132 -8.19 -3.71 -9.40
N ARG A 133 -7.73 -4.63 -8.53
CA ARG A 133 -8.43 -4.89 -7.26
C ARG A 133 -8.34 -3.73 -6.29
N SER A 134 -7.17 -3.09 -6.16
CA SER A 134 -7.00 -1.97 -5.24
C SER A 134 -7.70 -0.69 -5.73
N HIS A 135 -7.68 -0.40 -7.03
CA HIS A 135 -8.46 0.69 -7.62
C HIS A 135 -9.95 0.50 -7.36
N ARG A 136 -10.47 -0.72 -7.59
CA ARG A 136 -11.86 -1.04 -7.32
C ARG A 136 -12.22 -0.88 -5.84
N ALA A 137 -11.34 -1.29 -4.91
CA ALA A 137 -11.56 -1.08 -3.48
C ALA A 137 -11.71 0.42 -3.13
N LEU A 138 -10.83 1.27 -3.67
CA LEU A 138 -10.91 2.71 -3.41
C LEU A 138 -12.12 3.37 -4.07
N THR A 139 -12.48 3.00 -5.28
CA THR A 139 -13.64 3.60 -5.97
C THR A 139 -14.96 3.23 -5.29
N GLU A 140 -15.14 1.96 -4.89
CA GLU A 140 -16.31 1.53 -4.12
C GLU A 140 -16.36 2.21 -2.74
N ALA A 141 -15.21 2.35 -2.06
CA ALA A 141 -15.10 3.07 -0.80
C ALA A 141 -15.49 4.56 -0.97
N ALA A 142 -15.09 5.20 -2.07
CA ALA A 142 -15.48 6.58 -2.36
C ALA A 142 -16.98 6.73 -2.65
N ASP A 143 -17.60 5.74 -3.25
CA ASP A 143 -19.05 5.73 -3.49
C ASP A 143 -19.84 5.50 -2.20
N GLN A 144 -19.36 4.60 -1.34
CA GLN A 144 -19.97 4.31 -0.05
C GLN A 144 -19.85 5.48 0.93
N TRP A 145 -18.70 6.17 0.95
CA TRP A 145 -18.34 7.22 1.92
C TRP A 145 -17.96 8.53 1.24
N ARG A 146 -18.91 9.06 0.50
CA ARG A 146 -18.72 10.29 -0.30
C ARG A 146 -18.36 11.49 0.57
N GLY A 147 -17.22 12.10 0.26
CA GLY A 147 -16.73 13.31 0.94
C GLY A 147 -15.89 13.02 2.18
N ASP A 148 -15.67 11.74 2.53
CA ASP A 148 -14.81 11.36 3.64
C ASP A 148 -13.32 11.52 3.30
N THR A 149 -12.52 11.72 4.35
CA THR A 149 -11.07 11.56 4.33
C THR A 149 -10.74 10.23 4.98
N ILE A 150 -10.22 9.29 4.17
CA ILE A 150 -10.03 7.89 4.53
C ILE A 150 -8.52 7.58 4.62
N LEU A 151 -8.06 7.08 5.76
CA LEU A 151 -6.70 6.55 5.88
C LEU A 151 -6.67 5.11 5.36
N ILE A 152 -5.81 4.85 4.38
CA ILE A 152 -5.59 3.52 3.82
C ILE A 152 -4.29 2.95 4.39
N VAL A 153 -4.39 1.87 5.17
CA VAL A 153 -3.22 1.15 5.69
C VAL A 153 -3.03 -0.14 4.88
N THR A 154 -1.99 -0.16 4.04
CA THR A 154 -1.79 -1.22 3.06
C THR A 154 -0.29 -1.56 2.88
N HIS A 155 0.13 -1.92 1.69
CA HIS A 155 1.45 -2.45 1.37
C HIS A 155 2.14 -1.62 0.29
N GLU A 156 3.47 -1.78 0.17
CA GLU A 156 4.25 -0.99 -0.79
C GLU A 156 3.90 -1.33 -2.24
N GLY A 157 3.66 -2.59 -2.57
CA GLY A 157 3.26 -3.01 -3.91
C GLY A 157 1.93 -2.41 -4.33
N VAL A 158 0.96 -2.35 -3.42
CA VAL A 158 -0.36 -1.72 -3.65
C VAL A 158 -0.22 -0.21 -3.88
N ILE A 159 0.53 0.50 -3.02
CA ILE A 159 0.75 1.94 -3.17
C ILE A 159 1.47 2.24 -4.50
N LYS A 160 2.51 1.44 -4.85
CA LYS A 160 3.19 1.54 -6.14
C LYS A 160 2.22 1.32 -7.29
N SER A 161 1.42 0.27 -7.27
CA SER A 161 0.47 -0.03 -8.34
C SER A 161 -0.53 1.11 -8.55
N LEU A 162 -1.09 1.67 -7.48
CA LEU A 162 -2.01 2.80 -7.56
C LEU A 162 -1.33 4.04 -8.15
N ILE A 163 -0.22 4.49 -7.55
CA ILE A 163 0.44 5.74 -7.93
C ILE A 163 1.11 5.63 -9.30
N TYR A 164 1.76 4.51 -9.61
CA TYR A 164 2.45 4.34 -10.91
C TYR A 164 1.45 4.26 -12.06
N HIS A 165 0.33 3.57 -11.89
CA HIS A 165 -0.71 3.52 -12.93
C HIS A 165 -1.31 4.91 -13.19
N LEU A 166 -1.68 5.62 -12.13
CA LEU A 166 -2.23 6.98 -12.22
C LEU A 166 -1.22 7.99 -12.78
N SER A 167 0.08 7.70 -12.70
CA SER A 167 1.16 8.53 -13.28
C SER A 167 1.57 8.12 -14.69
N GLY A 168 0.91 7.13 -15.31
CA GLY A 168 1.25 6.63 -16.64
C GLY A 168 2.59 5.90 -16.74
N ARG A 169 3.12 5.37 -15.62
CA ARG A 169 4.38 4.64 -15.60
C ARG A 169 4.24 3.24 -16.15
N ARG A 170 5.33 2.72 -16.72
CA ARG A 170 5.41 1.34 -17.24
C ARG A 170 5.73 0.31 -16.17
N PHE A 171 6.12 0.75 -14.97
CA PHE A 171 6.57 -0.07 -13.84
C PHE A 171 7.86 -0.84 -14.13
N LEU A 172 8.79 -0.22 -14.86
CA LEU A 172 10.08 -0.80 -15.25
C LEU A 172 11.17 -0.49 -14.20
N PRO A 173 12.22 -1.34 -14.09
CA PRO A 173 13.30 -1.15 -13.13
C PRO A 173 14.12 0.13 -13.33
N ASP A 174 14.22 0.62 -14.57
CA ASP A 174 14.97 1.82 -14.97
C ASP A 174 14.20 3.13 -14.69
N GLU A 175 12.92 3.05 -14.36
CA GLU A 175 12.15 4.23 -13.98
C GLU A 175 12.53 4.70 -12.57
N PRO A 176 12.85 6.00 -12.37
CA PRO A 176 13.21 6.50 -11.05
C PRO A 176 12.04 6.31 -10.06
N ALA A 177 12.36 5.96 -8.80
CA ALA A 177 11.35 5.74 -7.77
C ALA A 177 10.52 7.01 -7.51
N LEU A 178 9.19 6.91 -7.66
CA LEU A 178 8.27 8.03 -7.43
C LEU A 178 7.85 8.14 -5.97
N ILE A 179 7.74 7.00 -5.27
CA ILE A 179 7.34 6.97 -3.87
C ILE A 179 8.51 6.65 -2.96
N LYS A 180 8.48 7.23 -1.76
CA LYS A 180 9.38 6.89 -0.64
C LYS A 180 8.61 6.01 0.34
N SER A 181 9.22 4.90 0.77
CA SER A 181 8.64 4.05 1.83
C SER A 181 8.38 4.86 3.10
N TYR A 182 7.35 4.49 3.84
CA TYR A 182 6.94 5.15 5.08
C TYR A 182 6.61 6.64 4.94
N ASN A 183 6.09 7.02 3.77
CA ASN A 183 5.50 8.34 3.57
C ASN A 183 3.99 8.22 3.39
N LEU A 184 3.29 9.27 3.77
CA LEU A 184 1.88 9.47 3.42
C LEU A 184 1.78 9.96 1.97
N HIS A 185 0.86 9.37 1.22
CA HIS A 185 0.53 9.79 -0.15
C HIS A 185 -0.96 10.10 -0.23
N TRP A 186 -1.33 11.17 -0.93
CA TRP A 186 -2.72 11.58 -1.10
C TRP A 186 -3.24 11.26 -2.49
N LEU A 187 -4.40 10.60 -2.54
CA LEU A 187 -5.23 10.47 -3.72
C LEU A 187 -6.57 11.16 -3.46
N ILE A 188 -7.22 11.63 -4.52
CA ILE A 188 -8.59 12.17 -4.48
C ILE A 188 -9.46 11.43 -5.47
N PHE A 189 -10.73 11.23 -5.09
CA PHE A 189 -11.77 10.73 -5.97
C PHE A 189 -12.84 11.81 -6.14
N SER A 190 -13.05 12.20 -7.38
CA SER A 190 -14.07 13.18 -7.76
C SER A 190 -14.50 12.95 -9.19
N ASN A 191 -15.77 13.18 -9.50
CA ASN A 191 -16.33 12.97 -10.84
C ASN A 191 -16.07 11.56 -11.38
N ASN A 192 -16.17 10.55 -10.51
CA ASN A 192 -15.90 9.12 -10.81
C ASN A 192 -14.47 8.84 -11.30
N VAL A 193 -13.51 9.70 -10.98
CA VAL A 193 -12.11 9.52 -11.35
C VAL A 193 -11.21 9.63 -10.13
N LEU A 194 -10.35 8.62 -9.94
CA LEU A 194 -9.27 8.64 -8.96
C LEU A 194 -8.06 9.37 -9.55
N ARG A 195 -7.46 10.29 -8.79
CA ARG A 195 -6.29 11.09 -9.19
C ARG A 195 -5.29 11.20 -8.06
N ILE A 196 -4.02 11.43 -8.41
CA ILE A 196 -2.99 11.77 -7.43
C ILE A 196 -3.18 13.24 -7.03
N GLU A 197 -3.28 13.50 -5.72
CA GLU A 197 -3.22 14.84 -5.17
C GLU A 197 -1.78 15.20 -4.77
N LYS A 198 -1.11 14.32 -4.01
CA LYS A 198 0.27 14.58 -3.58
C LYS A 198 1.01 13.28 -3.21
N VAL A 199 2.17 13.08 -3.81
CA VAL A 199 3.08 11.98 -3.47
C VAL A 199 4.07 12.45 -2.40
N ASN A 200 4.44 11.56 -1.46
CA ASN A 200 5.40 11.85 -0.38
C ASN A 200 5.03 13.10 0.44
N ALA A 201 3.75 13.26 0.77
CA ALA A 201 3.22 14.45 1.42
C ALA A 201 3.73 14.66 2.85
N LEU A 202 4.02 13.57 3.58
CA LEU A 202 4.54 13.58 4.93
C LEU A 202 5.42 12.35 5.15
N ALA A 203 6.68 12.55 5.55
CA ALA A 203 7.52 11.46 6.01
C ALA A 203 7.02 10.98 7.38
N LEU A 204 6.88 9.67 7.59
CA LEU A 204 6.44 9.09 8.86
C LEU A 204 7.61 8.57 9.71
N LYS A 205 8.77 8.39 9.10
CA LYS A 205 10.05 8.09 9.78
C LYS A 205 10.99 9.25 9.69
#